data_4aeee1dd480052604042ec2b3d87ccc2
#
_entry.id   4aeee1dd480052604042ec2b3d87ccc2
#
_cell.length_a   1.000
_cell.length_b   1.000
_cell.length_c   1.000
_cell.angle_alpha   90.00
_cell.angle_beta   90.00
_cell.angle_gamma   90.00
#
_symmetry.space_group_name_H-M   'P 1'
#
loop_
_entity.id
_entity.type
_entity.pdbx_description
1 polymer ?
#
loop_
_entity_poly.entity_id
_entity_poly.type
_entity_poly.pdbx_seq_one_letter_code
_entity_poly.pdbx_strand_id
1 'polypeptide(L)'
;MGTPNPDHVSTRLQRIAKLAEEAPGIAFNTLAHHIDLELLLEAHRRTRKDGAVGVDDQTAKEYAANLEGNLLSLLDRLKSGTYFAPPVRRVHIPKGDGSKTRPIGIPTFEDKVLQRAVAMVLEAVYEQDFLDCSFGFRPGRSAHDALALLRDRALRFGAVVLEVDIQKFFDSLDHGHLRAFLDLRVRDGVIRRVIDKWLKAGVLEEGSVSYPGAGTPQGGVISPLLANVYLHEVVDKWFANEVRPRLHGVAELVRYADDCAPRRRRREAGRMAA
;
A
#
# COMPACT_ATOMS: atom_id res chain seq x y z
N MET A 1 1.80 31.27 -12.91
CA MET A 1 1.60 29.82 -12.66
C MET A 1 0.69 29.70 -11.47
N GLY A 2 -0.50 29.12 -11.63
CA GLY A 2 -1.42 28.90 -10.51
C GLY A 2 -0.85 27.80 -9.60
N THR A 3 -0.70 28.09 -8.32
CA THR A 3 -0.42 27.08 -7.30
C THR A 3 -1.54 26.04 -7.37
N PRO A 4 -1.24 24.71 -7.37
CA PRO A 4 -2.30 23.71 -7.38
C PRO A 4 -3.22 23.99 -6.18
N ASN A 5 -4.53 23.97 -6.43
CA ASN A 5 -5.49 24.15 -5.35
C ASN A 5 -5.67 22.81 -4.62
N PRO A 6 -5.08 22.63 -3.43
CA PRO A 6 -5.17 21.37 -2.67
C PRO A 6 -6.62 20.99 -2.36
N ASP A 7 -7.50 21.98 -2.21
CA ASP A 7 -8.92 21.76 -1.90
C ASP A 7 -9.66 21.13 -3.08
N HIS A 8 -9.28 21.48 -4.32
CA HIS A 8 -9.89 20.88 -5.51
C HIS A 8 -9.50 19.42 -5.70
N VAL A 9 -8.24 19.07 -5.47
CA VAL A 9 -7.77 17.66 -5.47
C VAL A 9 -8.46 16.88 -4.36
N SER A 10 -8.52 17.44 -3.16
CA SER A 10 -9.19 16.83 -2.01
C SER A 10 -10.66 16.54 -2.30
N THR A 11 -11.39 17.50 -2.87
CA THR A 11 -12.81 17.34 -3.22
C THR A 11 -13.05 16.22 -4.24
N ARG A 12 -12.16 16.09 -5.25
CA ARG A 12 -12.25 14.99 -6.23
C ARG A 12 -12.02 13.61 -5.60
N LEU A 13 -10.99 13.48 -4.75
CA LEU A 13 -10.72 12.24 -4.03
C LEU A 13 -11.86 11.88 -3.06
N GLN A 14 -12.45 12.86 -2.38
CA GLN A 14 -13.62 12.67 -1.53
C GLN A 14 -14.84 12.16 -2.32
N ARG A 15 -15.05 12.63 -3.55
CA ARG A 15 -16.12 12.11 -4.42
C ARG A 15 -15.90 10.64 -4.78
N ILE A 16 -14.65 10.25 -5.09
CA ILE A 16 -14.31 8.83 -5.33
C ILE A 16 -14.59 8.02 -4.07
N ALA A 17 -14.15 8.48 -2.90
CA ALA A 17 -14.36 7.82 -1.63
C ALA A 17 -15.86 7.62 -1.35
N LYS A 18 -16.66 8.67 -1.51
CA LYS A 18 -18.13 8.61 -1.33
C LYS A 18 -18.77 7.59 -2.26
N LEU A 19 -18.41 7.57 -3.55
CA LEU A 19 -18.91 6.58 -4.50
C LEU A 19 -18.50 5.15 -4.12
N ALA A 20 -17.30 4.98 -3.60
CA ALA A 20 -16.80 3.67 -3.16
C ALA A 20 -17.55 3.17 -1.92
N GLU A 21 -17.86 4.06 -0.98
CA GLU A 21 -18.65 3.78 0.22
C GLU A 21 -20.13 3.46 -0.12
N GLU A 22 -20.76 4.25 -0.99
CA GLU A 22 -22.16 4.07 -1.41
C GLU A 22 -22.36 2.82 -2.27
N ALA A 23 -21.30 2.32 -2.91
CA ALA A 23 -21.37 1.19 -3.84
C ALA A 23 -20.31 0.11 -3.48
N PRO A 24 -20.42 -0.55 -2.32
CA PRO A 24 -19.52 -1.63 -1.93
C PRO A 24 -19.62 -2.78 -2.93
N GLY A 25 -18.47 -3.27 -3.40
CA GLY A 25 -18.38 -4.37 -4.37
C GLY A 25 -18.48 -3.95 -5.85
N ILE A 26 -18.75 -2.68 -6.18
CA ILE A 26 -18.68 -2.21 -7.56
C ILE A 26 -17.22 -1.96 -7.95
N ALA A 27 -16.82 -2.43 -9.14
CA ALA A 27 -15.51 -2.16 -9.70
C ALA A 27 -15.51 -0.88 -10.55
N PHE A 28 -14.56 0.01 -10.28
CA PHE A 28 -14.35 1.23 -11.03
C PHE A 28 -13.60 0.95 -12.34
N ASN A 29 -14.20 1.28 -13.47
CA ASN A 29 -13.63 1.09 -14.80
C ASN A 29 -12.88 2.32 -15.31
N THR A 30 -13.11 3.49 -14.69
CA THR A 30 -12.58 4.78 -15.14
C THR A 30 -12.13 5.61 -13.94
N LEU A 31 -10.87 5.50 -13.55
CA LEU A 31 -10.24 6.28 -12.48
C LEU A 31 -9.05 7.10 -12.98
N ALA A 32 -8.40 6.66 -14.06
CA ALA A 32 -7.20 7.31 -14.57
C ALA A 32 -7.43 8.75 -15.05
N HIS A 33 -8.65 9.14 -15.39
CA HIS A 33 -8.97 10.51 -15.76
C HIS A 33 -8.82 11.50 -14.60
N HIS A 34 -8.85 11.01 -13.35
CA HIS A 34 -8.56 11.82 -12.16
C HIS A 34 -7.07 12.10 -11.99
N ILE A 35 -6.20 11.36 -12.70
CA ILE A 35 -4.75 11.62 -12.73
C ILE A 35 -4.51 12.68 -13.82
N ASP A 36 -4.44 13.91 -13.41
CA ASP A 36 -4.16 15.09 -14.21
C ASP A 36 -2.95 15.85 -13.67
N LEU A 37 -2.61 16.99 -14.27
CA LEU A 37 -1.47 17.79 -13.85
C LEU A 37 -1.61 18.26 -12.39
N GLU A 38 -2.82 18.64 -11.95
CA GLU A 38 -3.06 19.08 -10.56
C GLU A 38 -2.78 17.98 -9.56
N LEU A 39 -3.26 16.75 -9.83
CA LEU A 39 -2.99 15.60 -8.96
C LEU A 39 -1.50 15.23 -8.96
N LEU A 40 -0.82 15.32 -10.11
CA LEU A 40 0.63 15.05 -10.18
C LEU A 40 1.44 16.12 -9.43
N LEU A 41 1.05 17.39 -9.48
CA LEU A 41 1.65 18.46 -8.68
C LEU A 41 1.47 18.21 -7.18
N GLU A 42 0.27 17.80 -6.75
CA GLU A 42 0.01 17.43 -5.36
C GLU A 42 0.78 16.18 -4.95
N ALA A 43 0.86 15.18 -5.81
CA ALA A 43 1.67 13.98 -5.58
C ALA A 43 3.17 14.33 -5.46
N HIS A 44 3.67 15.22 -6.34
CA HIS A 44 5.02 15.77 -6.21
C HIS A 44 5.21 16.46 -4.86
N ARG A 45 4.27 17.32 -4.42
CA ARG A 45 4.33 18.02 -3.14
C ARG A 45 4.45 17.03 -1.97
N ARG A 46 3.66 15.95 -1.98
CA ARG A 46 3.64 14.88 -0.95
C ARG A 46 4.81 13.92 -1.03
N THR A 47 5.53 13.87 -2.15
CA THR A 47 6.68 12.97 -2.29
C THR A 47 7.89 13.55 -1.54
N ARG A 48 8.55 12.71 -0.75
CA ARG A 48 9.74 13.05 0.01
C ARG A 48 10.88 13.49 -0.92
N LYS A 49 11.55 14.62 -0.63
CA LYS A 49 12.55 15.25 -1.49
C LYS A 49 13.99 14.86 -1.15
N ASP A 50 14.26 14.47 0.08
CA ASP A 50 15.56 14.10 0.62
C ASP A 50 15.81 12.57 0.60
N GLY A 51 14.99 11.82 -0.14
CA GLY A 51 15.16 10.37 -0.29
C GLY A 51 16.27 10.01 -1.29
N ALA A 52 16.78 8.79 -1.17
CA ALA A 52 17.77 8.24 -2.09
C ALA A 52 17.29 8.28 -3.55
N VAL A 53 18.22 8.48 -4.48
CA VAL A 53 17.98 8.54 -5.93
C VAL A 53 17.82 7.15 -6.54
N GLY A 54 17.05 7.07 -7.62
CA GLY A 54 16.85 5.84 -8.40
C GLY A 54 18.03 5.51 -9.32
N VAL A 55 17.78 4.65 -10.31
CA VAL A 55 18.79 4.20 -11.28
C VAL A 55 19.26 5.32 -12.22
N ASP A 56 18.50 6.38 -12.35
CA ASP A 56 18.76 7.57 -13.17
C ASP A 56 19.63 8.63 -12.46
N ASP A 57 19.98 8.42 -11.20
CA ASP A 57 20.69 9.34 -10.32
C ASP A 57 20.04 10.73 -10.19
N GLN A 58 18.82 10.92 -10.72
CA GLN A 58 18.12 12.20 -10.69
C GLN A 58 17.59 12.52 -9.30
N THR A 59 17.97 13.67 -8.78
CA THR A 59 17.49 14.19 -7.49
C THR A 59 16.12 14.88 -7.66
N ALA A 60 15.39 15.03 -6.55
CA ALA A 60 14.15 15.80 -6.53
C ALA A 60 14.33 17.26 -6.99
N LYS A 61 15.48 17.86 -6.69
CA LYS A 61 15.81 19.24 -7.08
C LYS A 61 16.01 19.37 -8.59
N GLU A 62 16.75 18.44 -9.19
CA GLU A 62 16.97 18.42 -10.64
C GLU A 62 15.65 18.15 -11.40
N TYR A 63 14.82 17.20 -10.92
CA TYR A 63 13.49 16.98 -11.48
C TYR A 63 12.60 18.22 -11.41
N ALA A 64 12.67 18.97 -10.31
CA ALA A 64 11.90 20.20 -10.11
C ALA A 64 12.38 21.39 -10.98
N ALA A 65 13.58 21.35 -11.56
CA ALA A 65 14.08 22.43 -12.43
C ALA A 65 13.21 22.63 -13.68
N ASN A 66 12.54 21.56 -14.17
CA ASN A 66 11.54 21.63 -15.25
C ASN A 66 10.27 20.88 -14.85
N LEU A 67 9.72 21.19 -13.66
CA LEU A 67 8.66 20.40 -13.05
C LEU A 67 7.44 20.24 -13.96
N GLU A 68 6.91 21.33 -14.49
CA GLU A 68 5.69 21.32 -15.32
C GLU A 68 5.90 20.50 -16.60
N GLY A 69 7.02 20.70 -17.31
CA GLY A 69 7.36 19.95 -18.51
C GLY A 69 7.51 18.44 -18.22
N ASN A 70 8.18 18.10 -17.13
CA ASN A 70 8.36 16.72 -16.71
C ASN A 70 7.01 16.05 -16.35
N LEU A 71 6.15 16.74 -15.61
CA LEU A 71 4.84 16.18 -15.22
C LEU A 71 3.87 16.07 -16.42
N LEU A 72 3.89 17.02 -17.36
CA LEU A 72 3.09 16.93 -18.60
C LEU A 72 3.55 15.75 -19.47
N SER A 73 4.85 15.59 -19.65
CA SER A 73 5.42 14.44 -20.35
C SER A 73 5.06 13.12 -19.68
N LEU A 74 5.15 13.04 -18.35
CA LEU A 74 4.76 11.87 -17.57
C LEU A 74 3.28 11.54 -17.75
N LEU A 75 2.41 12.54 -17.70
CA LEU A 75 0.96 12.40 -17.88
C LEU A 75 0.62 11.88 -19.29
N ASP A 76 1.28 12.40 -20.32
CA ASP A 76 1.10 11.95 -21.69
C ASP A 76 1.51 10.47 -21.85
N ARG A 77 2.68 10.10 -21.36
CA ARG A 77 3.16 8.71 -21.38
C ARG A 77 2.26 7.77 -20.60
N LEU A 78 1.70 8.21 -19.48
CA LEU A 78 0.74 7.42 -18.71
C LEU A 78 -0.54 7.16 -19.52
N LYS A 79 -1.13 8.22 -20.10
CA LYS A 79 -2.40 8.15 -20.82
C LYS A 79 -2.27 7.42 -22.16
N SER A 80 -1.20 7.66 -22.91
CA SER A 80 -0.91 6.93 -24.15
C SER A 80 -0.52 5.48 -23.94
N GLY A 81 -0.17 5.09 -22.70
CA GLY A 81 0.32 3.73 -22.40
C GLY A 81 1.80 3.50 -22.73
N THR A 82 2.51 4.52 -23.20
CA THR A 82 3.95 4.46 -23.53
C THR A 82 4.87 4.61 -22.34
N TYR A 83 4.30 4.94 -21.14
CA TYR A 83 5.09 4.97 -19.91
C TYR A 83 5.84 3.65 -19.70
N PHE A 84 7.11 3.74 -19.34
CA PHE A 84 7.98 2.61 -18.98
C PHE A 84 8.42 2.76 -17.52
N ALA A 85 8.31 1.68 -16.75
CA ALA A 85 8.78 1.65 -15.36
C ALA A 85 10.27 1.30 -15.34
N PRO A 86 11.17 2.20 -14.96
CA PRO A 86 12.59 1.89 -14.84
C PRO A 86 12.84 0.83 -13.75
N PRO A 87 13.95 0.08 -13.83
CA PRO A 87 14.34 -0.81 -12.74
C PRO A 87 14.50 -0.04 -11.43
N VAL A 88 14.21 -0.67 -10.30
CA VAL A 88 14.50 -0.10 -9.00
C VAL A 88 15.96 -0.36 -8.62
N ARG A 89 16.62 0.62 -8.02
CA ARG A 89 17.98 0.45 -7.46
C ARG A 89 17.88 -0.28 -6.13
N ARG A 90 18.53 -1.44 -6.00
CA ARG A 90 18.58 -2.19 -4.74
C ARG A 90 19.65 -1.65 -3.82
N VAL A 91 19.26 -1.44 -2.56
CA VAL A 91 20.15 -1.05 -1.47
C VAL A 91 19.83 -1.93 -0.26
N HIS A 92 20.85 -2.41 0.43
CA HIS A 92 20.71 -3.21 1.63
C HIS A 92 20.81 -2.34 2.87
N ILE A 93 19.75 -2.31 3.69
CA ILE A 93 19.70 -1.55 4.95
C ILE A 93 19.86 -2.53 6.12
N PRO A 94 20.76 -2.28 7.09
CA PRO A 94 20.90 -3.11 8.28
C PRO A 94 19.58 -3.21 9.06
N LYS A 95 19.25 -4.41 9.55
CA LYS A 95 18.14 -4.64 10.50
C LYS A 95 18.68 -4.65 11.92
N GLY A 96 17.95 -3.97 12.85
CA GLY A 96 18.22 -4.05 14.29
C GLY A 96 19.69 -3.96 14.67
N ASP A 97 20.28 -5.07 15.08
CA ASP A 97 21.68 -5.21 15.52
C ASP A 97 22.71 -5.22 14.37
N GLY A 98 22.27 -5.09 13.12
CA GLY A 98 23.13 -5.10 11.94
C GLY A 98 23.57 -6.48 11.45
N SER A 99 23.17 -7.57 12.11
CA SER A 99 23.52 -8.95 11.71
C SER A 99 22.84 -9.40 10.41
N LYS A 100 21.73 -8.76 10.05
CA LYS A 100 20.94 -9.03 8.83
C LYS A 100 20.63 -7.73 8.10
N THR A 101 20.49 -7.82 6.79
CA THR A 101 20.05 -6.68 5.96
C THR A 101 18.65 -6.88 5.42
N ARG A 102 18.00 -5.75 5.11
CA ARG A 102 16.73 -5.72 4.37
C ARG A 102 17.01 -5.12 3.00
N PRO A 103 16.73 -5.82 1.90
CA PRO A 103 16.82 -5.25 0.55
C PRO A 103 15.70 -4.24 0.34
N ILE A 104 16.05 -3.04 -0.07
CA ILE A 104 15.10 -1.97 -0.42
C ILE A 104 15.31 -1.59 -1.89
N GLY A 105 14.23 -1.58 -2.66
CA GLY A 105 14.24 -1.10 -4.05
C GLY A 105 13.87 0.38 -4.09
N ILE A 106 14.76 1.20 -4.65
CA ILE A 106 14.56 2.65 -4.74
C ILE A 106 14.13 3.00 -6.17
N PRO A 107 12.87 3.41 -6.40
CA PRO A 107 12.40 3.90 -7.69
C PRO A 107 13.04 5.24 -8.05
N THR A 108 13.01 5.61 -9.34
CA THR A 108 13.35 6.96 -9.80
C THR A 108 12.45 8.01 -9.14
N PHE A 109 12.88 9.27 -9.12
CA PHE A 109 12.05 10.31 -8.50
C PHE A 109 10.72 10.50 -9.25
N GLU A 110 10.74 10.45 -10.57
CA GLU A 110 9.54 10.48 -11.41
C GLU A 110 8.57 9.35 -11.07
N ASP A 111 9.09 8.13 -10.92
CA ASP A 111 8.29 6.98 -10.51
C ASP A 111 7.65 7.15 -9.13
N LYS A 112 8.39 7.70 -8.17
CA LYS A 112 7.84 7.99 -6.84
C LYS A 112 6.65 8.95 -6.92
N VAL A 113 6.71 9.95 -7.81
CA VAL A 113 5.61 10.91 -8.03
C VAL A 113 4.41 10.22 -8.66
N LEU A 114 4.61 9.41 -9.71
CA LEU A 114 3.51 8.70 -10.36
C LEU A 114 2.87 7.66 -9.44
N GLN A 115 3.68 6.88 -8.72
CA GLN A 115 3.20 5.92 -7.73
C GLN A 115 2.38 6.61 -6.63
N ARG A 116 2.80 7.81 -6.18
CA ARG A 116 2.05 8.60 -5.21
C ARG A 116 0.70 9.06 -5.78
N ALA A 117 0.65 9.54 -7.01
CA ALA A 117 -0.59 9.96 -7.64
C ALA A 117 -1.59 8.81 -7.78
N VAL A 118 -1.12 7.64 -8.24
CA VAL A 118 -1.95 6.43 -8.34
C VAL A 118 -2.39 5.96 -6.95
N ALA A 119 -1.49 5.97 -5.96
CA ALA A 119 -1.84 5.60 -4.59
C ALA A 119 -2.94 6.50 -4.01
N MET A 120 -2.89 7.82 -4.21
CA MET A 120 -3.93 8.75 -3.75
C MET A 120 -5.32 8.43 -4.32
N VAL A 121 -5.39 8.02 -5.59
CA VAL A 121 -6.67 7.62 -6.21
C VAL A 121 -7.15 6.29 -5.65
N LEU A 122 -6.26 5.31 -5.50
CA LEU A 122 -6.61 3.99 -4.98
C LEU A 122 -6.94 4.02 -3.49
N GLU A 123 -6.25 4.82 -2.68
CA GLU A 123 -6.56 5.03 -1.26
C GLU A 123 -8.00 5.52 -1.08
N ALA A 124 -8.48 6.42 -1.95
CA ALA A 124 -9.87 6.90 -1.88
C ALA A 124 -10.91 5.77 -2.06
N VAL A 125 -10.56 4.71 -2.81
CA VAL A 125 -11.41 3.54 -2.99
C VAL A 125 -11.24 2.55 -1.83
N TYR A 126 -10.01 2.08 -1.58
CA TYR A 126 -9.76 0.96 -0.67
C TYR A 126 -9.89 1.30 0.81
N GLU A 127 -9.72 2.57 1.21
CA GLU A 127 -9.99 2.98 2.60
C GLU A 127 -11.46 2.77 3.02
N GLN A 128 -12.38 2.69 2.06
CA GLN A 128 -13.79 2.38 2.32
C GLN A 128 -14.04 0.88 2.52
N ASP A 129 -13.13 0.03 2.02
CA ASP A 129 -13.24 -1.42 2.10
C ASP A 129 -12.44 -2.03 3.27
N PHE A 130 -11.32 -1.41 3.65
CA PHE A 130 -10.42 -1.96 4.66
C PHE A 130 -11.08 -2.08 6.04
N LEU A 131 -10.99 -3.26 6.64
CA LEU A 131 -11.53 -3.54 7.96
C LEU A 131 -10.76 -2.76 9.06
N ASP A 132 -11.43 -2.56 10.19
CA ASP A 132 -10.89 -1.83 11.34
C ASP A 132 -9.70 -2.52 12.03
N CYS A 133 -9.50 -3.80 11.75
CA CYS A 133 -8.36 -4.55 12.25
C CYS A 133 -7.02 -4.16 11.62
N SER A 134 -7.02 -3.46 10.47
CA SER A 134 -5.83 -3.05 9.72
C SER A 134 -5.39 -1.64 10.05
N PHE A 135 -4.13 -1.45 10.45
CA PHE A 135 -3.56 -0.17 10.89
C PHE A 135 -2.37 0.30 10.05
N GLY A 136 -1.50 -0.61 9.62
CA GLY A 136 -0.25 -0.26 8.94
C GLY A 136 -0.45 0.43 7.61
N PHE A 137 0.31 1.49 7.36
CA PHE A 137 0.34 2.25 6.09
C PHE A 137 -0.98 2.87 5.65
N ARG A 138 -1.93 3.04 6.56
CA ARG A 138 -3.24 3.66 6.29
C ARG A 138 -3.28 5.11 6.78
N PRO A 139 -3.92 6.02 6.03
CA PRO A 139 -4.13 7.39 6.47
C PRO A 139 -4.86 7.47 7.81
N GLY A 140 -4.38 8.32 8.73
CA GLY A 140 -5.01 8.53 10.03
C GLY A 140 -4.92 7.38 11.01
N ARG A 141 -4.15 6.31 10.70
CA ARG A 141 -3.89 5.16 11.59
C ARG A 141 -2.41 5.02 11.88
N SER A 142 -2.06 4.59 13.07
CA SER A 142 -0.68 4.47 13.55
C SER A 142 -0.42 3.15 14.28
N ALA A 143 0.86 2.83 14.49
CA ALA A 143 1.25 1.70 15.33
C ALA A 143 0.79 1.89 16.78
N HIS A 144 0.74 3.15 17.28
CA HIS A 144 0.24 3.44 18.62
C HIS A 144 -1.25 3.12 18.75
N ASP A 145 -2.06 3.35 17.72
CA ASP A 145 -3.49 3.00 17.74
C ASP A 145 -3.67 1.48 17.79
N ALA A 146 -2.88 0.73 17.02
CA ALA A 146 -2.88 -0.73 17.05
C ALA A 146 -2.50 -1.26 18.45
N LEU A 147 -1.43 -0.72 19.04
CA LEU A 147 -0.96 -1.10 20.38
C LEU A 147 -1.96 -0.68 21.47
N ALA A 148 -2.58 0.50 21.35
CA ALA A 148 -3.61 0.96 22.28
C ALA A 148 -4.82 0.03 22.28
N LEU A 149 -5.27 -0.40 21.07
CA LEU A 149 -6.35 -1.37 20.95
C LEU A 149 -5.98 -2.72 21.58
N LEU A 150 -4.80 -3.25 21.29
CA LEU A 150 -4.32 -4.52 21.87
C LEU A 150 -4.25 -4.43 23.40
N ARG A 151 -3.68 -3.35 23.96
CA ARG A 151 -3.57 -3.12 25.40
C ARG A 151 -4.93 -3.05 26.07
N ASP A 152 -5.82 -2.19 25.56
CA ASP A 152 -7.17 -2.01 26.14
C ASP A 152 -7.93 -3.33 26.21
N ARG A 153 -7.88 -4.09 25.11
CA ARG A 153 -8.55 -5.37 25.03
C ARG A 153 -7.89 -6.48 25.86
N ALA A 154 -6.56 -6.51 25.95
CA ALA A 154 -5.84 -7.48 26.78
C ALA A 154 -6.13 -7.26 28.28
N LEU A 155 -6.13 -6.01 28.74
CA LEU A 155 -6.38 -5.67 30.14
C LEU A 155 -7.84 -5.95 30.56
N ARG A 156 -8.81 -5.65 29.69
CA ARG A 156 -10.23 -5.84 30.03
C ARG A 156 -10.67 -7.30 30.10
N PHE A 157 -10.02 -8.21 29.36
CA PHE A 157 -10.59 -9.52 29.12
C PHE A 157 -9.65 -10.71 29.39
N GLY A 158 -8.44 -10.48 29.91
CA GLY A 158 -7.49 -11.55 30.20
C GLY A 158 -7.19 -12.43 28.98
N ALA A 159 -6.82 -11.80 27.86
CA ALA A 159 -6.73 -12.48 26.58
C ALA A 159 -5.38 -13.16 26.34
N VAL A 160 -5.40 -14.24 25.54
CA VAL A 160 -4.21 -14.77 24.89
C VAL A 160 -3.99 -14.01 23.59
N VAL A 161 -2.80 -13.43 23.40
CA VAL A 161 -2.36 -12.80 22.16
C VAL A 161 -1.43 -13.77 21.46
N LEU A 162 -1.70 -14.04 20.19
CA LEU A 162 -0.82 -14.82 19.32
C LEU A 162 -0.17 -13.81 18.36
N GLU A 163 1.16 -13.80 18.29
CA GLU A 163 1.90 -13.00 17.31
C GLU A 163 2.20 -13.89 16.09
N VAL A 164 1.89 -13.35 14.91
CA VAL A 164 2.10 -14.04 13.63
C VAL A 164 2.77 -13.07 12.67
N ASP A 165 3.91 -13.47 12.11
CA ASP A 165 4.66 -12.77 11.07
C ASP A 165 4.61 -13.56 9.76
N ILE A 166 4.41 -12.88 8.63
CA ILE A 166 4.40 -13.48 7.30
C ILE A 166 5.81 -13.40 6.72
N GLN A 167 6.49 -14.54 6.66
CA GLN A 167 7.86 -14.60 6.16
C GLN A 167 7.97 -14.12 4.71
N LYS A 168 8.86 -13.16 4.45
CA LYS A 168 9.17 -12.64 3.11
C LYS A 168 7.93 -12.19 2.33
N PHE A 169 6.94 -11.63 3.00
CA PHE A 169 5.65 -11.27 2.40
C PHE A 169 5.82 -10.49 1.08
N PHE A 170 6.61 -9.41 1.08
CA PHE A 170 6.82 -8.58 -0.10
C PHE A 170 7.52 -9.32 -1.25
N ASP A 171 8.37 -10.31 -0.95
CA ASP A 171 9.09 -11.10 -1.96
C ASP A 171 8.22 -12.25 -2.52
N SER A 172 7.24 -12.72 -1.76
CA SER A 172 6.38 -13.86 -2.11
C SER A 172 5.00 -13.49 -2.64
N LEU A 173 4.68 -12.20 -2.74
CA LEU A 173 3.38 -11.73 -3.19
C LEU A 173 3.12 -12.18 -4.63
N ASP A 174 2.10 -13.00 -4.83
CA ASP A 174 1.71 -13.49 -6.16
C ASP A 174 1.02 -12.40 -6.98
N HIS A 175 1.56 -12.10 -8.16
CA HIS A 175 1.05 -11.06 -9.04
C HIS A 175 -0.32 -11.40 -9.64
N GLY A 176 -0.62 -12.70 -9.85
CA GLY A 176 -1.90 -13.16 -10.36
C GLY A 176 -3.02 -12.93 -9.34
N HIS A 177 -2.77 -13.32 -8.09
CA HIS A 177 -3.71 -13.06 -7.00
C HIS A 177 -3.89 -11.56 -6.74
N LEU A 178 -2.80 -10.77 -6.72
CA LEU A 178 -2.93 -9.32 -6.55
C LEU A 178 -3.78 -8.69 -7.67
N ARG A 179 -3.59 -9.12 -8.94
CA ARG A 179 -4.43 -8.66 -10.05
C ARG A 179 -5.89 -9.01 -9.84
N ALA A 180 -6.19 -10.24 -9.44
CA ALA A 180 -7.56 -10.68 -9.15
C ALA A 180 -8.20 -9.86 -8.02
N PHE A 181 -7.46 -9.57 -6.97
CA PHE A 181 -7.94 -8.74 -5.85
C PHE A 181 -8.16 -7.28 -6.27
N LEU A 182 -7.27 -6.72 -7.07
CA LEU A 182 -7.47 -5.38 -7.63
C LEU A 182 -8.72 -5.34 -8.52
N ASP A 183 -8.99 -6.38 -9.32
CA ASP A 183 -10.13 -6.45 -10.23
C ASP A 183 -11.48 -6.48 -9.50
N LEU A 184 -11.51 -6.76 -8.20
CA LEU A 184 -12.72 -6.64 -7.40
C LEU A 184 -13.21 -5.20 -7.33
N ARG A 185 -12.31 -4.22 -7.29
CA ARG A 185 -12.65 -2.79 -7.11
C ARG A 185 -12.12 -1.86 -8.20
N VAL A 186 -11.04 -2.22 -8.88
CA VAL A 186 -10.37 -1.36 -9.86
C VAL A 186 -10.08 -2.13 -11.13
N ARG A 187 -10.83 -1.82 -12.20
CA ARG A 187 -10.69 -2.41 -13.54
C ARG A 187 -10.22 -1.39 -14.58
N ASP A 188 -9.86 -0.17 -14.15
CA ASP A 188 -9.33 0.85 -15.04
C ASP A 188 -8.05 0.35 -15.75
N GLY A 189 -8.11 0.28 -17.09
CA GLY A 189 -7.04 -0.31 -17.88
C GLY A 189 -5.72 0.48 -17.83
N VAL A 190 -5.74 1.79 -17.59
CA VAL A 190 -4.52 2.61 -17.45
C VAL A 190 -3.86 2.34 -16.10
N ILE A 191 -4.64 2.37 -15.03
CA ILE A 191 -4.15 2.09 -13.67
C ILE A 191 -3.62 0.65 -13.58
N ARG A 192 -4.35 -0.32 -14.11
CA ARG A 192 -3.95 -1.72 -14.11
C ARG A 192 -2.63 -1.94 -14.87
N ARG A 193 -2.49 -1.34 -16.05
CA ARG A 193 -1.25 -1.44 -16.84
C ARG A 193 -0.04 -0.82 -16.14
N VAL A 194 -0.20 0.32 -15.49
CA VAL A 194 0.92 0.97 -14.79
C VAL A 194 1.35 0.16 -13.56
N ILE A 195 0.41 -0.39 -12.79
CA ILE A 195 0.71 -1.30 -11.68
C ILE A 195 1.47 -2.53 -12.19
N ASP A 196 1.01 -3.16 -13.26
CA ASP A 196 1.69 -4.30 -13.86
C ASP A 196 3.11 -3.98 -14.33
N LYS A 197 3.35 -2.76 -14.84
CA LYS A 197 4.70 -2.30 -15.19
C LYS A 197 5.61 -2.19 -13.96
N TRP A 198 5.11 -1.68 -12.84
CA TRP A 198 5.89 -1.62 -11.60
C TRP A 198 6.15 -3.00 -10.99
N LEU A 199 5.17 -3.89 -11.01
CA LEU A 199 5.36 -5.28 -10.53
C LEU A 199 6.41 -6.05 -11.36
N LYS A 200 6.54 -5.71 -12.65
CA LYS A 200 7.52 -6.31 -13.57
C LYS A 200 8.78 -5.46 -13.74
N ALA A 201 8.87 -4.32 -13.08
CA ALA A 201 10.08 -3.51 -13.12
C ALA A 201 11.28 -4.32 -12.63
N GLY A 202 12.37 -4.25 -13.37
CA GLY A 202 13.60 -4.93 -12.98
C GLY A 202 14.17 -4.39 -11.68
N VAL A 203 15.08 -5.15 -11.10
CA VAL A 203 15.87 -4.74 -9.94
C VAL A 203 17.32 -4.63 -10.37
N LEU A 204 17.91 -3.45 -10.26
CA LEU A 204 19.33 -3.20 -10.49
C LEU A 204 20.09 -3.40 -9.17
N GLU A 205 20.98 -4.38 -9.15
CA GLU A 205 21.85 -4.71 -8.04
C GLU A 205 23.25 -5.01 -8.56
N GLU A 206 24.27 -4.33 -8.01
CA GLU A 206 25.68 -4.52 -8.39
C GLU A 206 25.94 -4.51 -9.92
N GLY A 207 25.27 -3.61 -10.64
CA GLY A 207 25.40 -3.46 -12.09
C GLY A 207 24.62 -4.47 -12.93
N SER A 208 23.93 -5.42 -12.32
CA SER A 208 23.11 -6.43 -13.01
C SER A 208 21.62 -6.16 -12.81
N VAL A 209 20.83 -6.31 -13.88
CA VAL A 209 19.37 -6.18 -13.80
C VAL A 209 18.74 -7.57 -13.76
N SER A 210 17.94 -7.84 -12.72
CA SER A 210 17.14 -9.05 -12.59
C SER A 210 15.65 -8.72 -12.66
N TYR A 211 14.83 -9.69 -13.09
CA TYR A 211 13.37 -9.54 -13.22
C TYR A 211 12.67 -10.59 -12.35
N PRO A 212 12.31 -10.27 -11.10
CA PRO A 212 11.60 -11.20 -10.23
C PRO A 212 10.23 -11.57 -10.81
N GLY A 213 9.88 -12.86 -10.78
CA GLY A 213 8.58 -13.37 -11.24
C GLY A 213 7.45 -13.17 -10.22
N ALA A 214 7.78 -12.82 -8.97
CA ALA A 214 6.85 -12.60 -7.88
C ALA A 214 7.36 -11.46 -6.98
N GLY A 215 6.51 -11.00 -6.09
CA GLY A 215 6.85 -9.95 -5.14
C GLY A 215 6.61 -8.54 -5.66
N THR A 216 6.74 -7.58 -4.75
CA THR A 216 6.76 -6.15 -5.08
C THR A 216 8.01 -5.54 -4.46
N PRO A 217 8.72 -4.65 -5.16
CA PRO A 217 9.92 -4.04 -4.60
C PRO A 217 9.64 -3.37 -3.25
N GLN A 218 10.29 -3.82 -2.19
CA GLN A 218 10.25 -3.11 -0.91
C GLN A 218 10.85 -1.73 -1.09
N GLY A 219 10.06 -0.66 -0.83
CA GLY A 219 10.48 0.74 -0.99
C GLY A 219 9.77 1.49 -2.10
N GLY A 220 8.98 0.83 -2.94
CA GLY A 220 8.02 1.50 -3.83
C GLY A 220 6.96 2.25 -3.02
N VAL A 221 6.57 3.46 -3.48
CA VAL A 221 5.59 4.31 -2.78
C VAL A 221 4.20 3.66 -2.76
N ILE A 222 3.85 2.89 -3.79
CA ILE A 222 2.55 2.20 -3.89
C ILE A 222 2.55 0.83 -3.21
N SER A 223 3.72 0.22 -2.97
CA SER A 223 3.83 -1.16 -2.46
C SER A 223 3.10 -1.38 -1.13
N PRO A 224 3.10 -0.45 -0.16
CA PRO A 224 2.34 -0.60 1.08
C PRO A 224 0.83 -0.70 0.86
N LEU A 225 0.27 0.07 -0.08
CA LEU A 225 -1.15 0.01 -0.41
C LEU A 225 -1.50 -1.31 -1.09
N LEU A 226 -0.69 -1.76 -2.07
CA LEU A 226 -0.89 -3.05 -2.74
C LEU A 226 -0.79 -4.22 -1.74
N ALA A 227 0.13 -4.12 -0.79
CA ALA A 227 0.25 -5.06 0.33
C ALA A 227 -1.04 -5.10 1.17
N ASN A 228 -1.59 -3.95 1.52
CA ASN A 228 -2.83 -3.87 2.27
C ASN A 228 -4.03 -4.43 1.49
N VAL A 229 -4.13 -4.18 0.18
CA VAL A 229 -5.16 -4.79 -0.69
C VAL A 229 -5.05 -6.31 -0.65
N TYR A 230 -3.85 -6.85 -0.79
CA TYR A 230 -3.62 -8.30 -0.75
C TYR A 230 -3.99 -8.91 0.61
N LEU A 231 -3.49 -8.33 1.70
CA LEU A 231 -3.73 -8.82 3.06
C LEU A 231 -5.19 -8.67 3.50
N HIS A 232 -5.87 -7.65 3.02
CA HIS A 232 -7.31 -7.47 3.24
C HIS A 232 -8.11 -8.67 2.72
N GLU A 233 -7.81 -9.14 1.50
CA GLU A 233 -8.52 -10.27 0.90
C GLU A 233 -8.12 -11.62 1.55
N VAL A 234 -6.83 -11.82 1.81
CA VAL A 234 -6.30 -13.11 2.26
C VAL A 234 -6.38 -13.31 3.77
N VAL A 235 -6.15 -12.24 4.56
CA VAL A 235 -6.04 -12.33 6.02
C VAL A 235 -7.25 -11.73 6.71
N ASP A 236 -7.57 -10.45 6.40
CA ASP A 236 -8.58 -9.70 7.16
C ASP A 236 -9.98 -10.29 6.95
N LYS A 237 -10.38 -10.50 5.69
CA LYS A 237 -11.66 -11.12 5.34
C LYS A 237 -11.74 -12.58 5.77
N TRP A 238 -10.67 -13.35 5.58
CA TRP A 238 -10.62 -14.74 6.03
C TRP A 238 -10.82 -14.83 7.55
N PHE A 239 -10.10 -14.00 8.32
CA PHE A 239 -10.28 -13.98 9.77
C PHE A 239 -11.70 -13.58 10.16
N ALA A 240 -12.25 -12.53 9.56
CA ALA A 240 -13.58 -12.03 9.90
C ALA A 240 -14.70 -13.01 9.54
N ASN A 241 -14.61 -13.66 8.37
CA ASN A 241 -15.70 -14.46 7.82
C ASN A 241 -15.59 -15.95 8.13
N GLU A 242 -14.36 -16.48 8.25
CA GLU A 242 -14.14 -17.92 8.43
C GLU A 242 -13.63 -18.29 9.83
N VAL A 243 -12.67 -17.55 10.38
CA VAL A 243 -12.06 -17.89 11.66
C VAL A 243 -12.90 -17.42 12.83
N ARG A 244 -13.25 -16.14 12.84
CA ARG A 244 -13.99 -15.51 13.96
C ARG A 244 -15.32 -16.20 14.28
N PRO A 245 -16.16 -16.60 13.30
CA PRO A 245 -17.42 -17.29 13.59
C PRO A 245 -17.26 -18.68 14.23
N ARG A 246 -16.11 -19.33 14.00
CA ARG A 246 -15.81 -20.68 14.56
C ARG A 246 -15.20 -20.63 15.97
N LEU A 247 -14.84 -19.44 16.43
CA LEU A 247 -14.24 -19.26 17.74
C LEU A 247 -15.32 -18.96 18.80
N HIS A 248 -15.30 -19.69 19.91
CA HIS A 248 -16.16 -19.42 21.06
C HIS A 248 -15.59 -18.24 21.86
N GLY A 249 -16.36 -17.17 22.01
CA GLY A 249 -15.98 -15.97 22.73
C GLY A 249 -15.46 -14.86 21.83
N VAL A 250 -14.93 -13.78 22.43
CA VAL A 250 -14.41 -12.62 21.68
C VAL A 250 -13.06 -12.98 21.07
N ALA A 251 -13.00 -12.95 19.75
CA ALA A 251 -11.76 -13.07 18.97
C ALA A 251 -11.61 -11.88 18.06
N GLU A 252 -10.44 -11.29 18.05
CA GLU A 252 -10.12 -10.09 17.27
C GLU A 252 -8.77 -10.25 16.60
N LEU A 253 -8.62 -9.65 15.43
CA LEU A 253 -7.36 -9.50 14.72
C LEU A 253 -6.92 -8.05 14.86
N VAL A 254 -5.63 -7.82 15.09
CA VAL A 254 -4.99 -6.52 14.95
C VAL A 254 -3.82 -6.72 14.01
N ARG A 255 -3.82 -6.01 12.89
CA ARG A 255 -2.79 -6.13 11.86
C ARG A 255 -2.09 -4.80 11.62
N TYR A 256 -0.77 -4.80 11.66
CA TYR A 256 0.06 -3.68 11.25
C TYR A 256 0.99 -4.12 10.11
N ALA A 257 0.63 -3.78 8.87
CA ALA A 257 1.26 -4.32 7.67
C ALA A 257 1.18 -5.86 7.61
N ASP A 258 2.31 -6.56 7.55
CA ASP A 258 2.47 -8.01 7.57
C ASP A 258 2.51 -8.61 8.99
N ASP A 259 2.66 -7.77 10.02
CA ASP A 259 2.58 -8.22 11.43
C ASP A 259 1.12 -8.37 11.86
N CYS A 260 0.75 -9.55 12.33
CA CYS A 260 -0.60 -9.88 12.77
C CYS A 260 -0.62 -10.33 14.23
N ALA A 261 -1.57 -9.82 15.00
CA ALA A 261 -1.80 -10.21 16.38
C ALA A 261 -3.26 -10.65 16.58
N PRO A 262 -3.64 -11.90 16.20
CA PRO A 262 -4.93 -12.45 16.54
C PRO A 262 -5.02 -12.70 18.04
N ARG A 263 -6.19 -12.43 18.59
CA ARG A 263 -6.46 -12.50 20.02
C ARG A 263 -7.71 -13.31 20.31
N ARG A 264 -7.69 -14.11 21.42
CA ARG A 264 -8.83 -14.88 21.92
C ARG A 264 -9.00 -14.67 23.42
N ARG A 265 -10.24 -14.49 23.89
CA ARG A 265 -10.57 -14.53 25.32
C ARG A 265 -10.29 -15.91 25.90
N ARG A 266 -9.58 -16.02 27.03
CA ARG A 266 -9.45 -17.24 27.80
C ARG A 266 -10.83 -17.59 28.37
N ARG A 267 -11.34 -18.81 28.17
CA ARG A 267 -12.48 -19.30 28.96
C ARG A 267 -12.00 -19.36 30.39
N GLU A 268 -12.74 -18.75 31.32
CA GLU A 268 -12.65 -19.11 32.71
C GLU A 268 -13.00 -20.60 32.77
N ALA A 269 -12.04 -21.45 33.21
CA ALA A 269 -12.35 -22.82 33.60
C ALA A 269 -13.38 -22.69 34.72
N GLY A 270 -14.62 -23.08 34.42
CA GLY A 270 -15.67 -23.08 35.43
C GLY A 270 -15.13 -23.73 36.67
N ARG A 271 -15.15 -23.02 37.80
CA ARG A 271 -15.06 -23.66 39.10
C ARG A 271 -16.19 -24.70 39.13
N MET A 272 -15.86 -25.96 38.96
CA MET A 272 -16.73 -27.01 39.44
C MET A 272 -16.79 -26.81 40.94
N ALA A 273 -17.94 -26.29 41.40
CA ALA A 273 -18.29 -26.34 42.80
C ALA A 273 -18.35 -27.81 43.20
N ALA A 274 -17.56 -28.16 44.21
CA ALA A 274 -17.64 -29.41 44.91
C ALA A 274 -18.91 -29.48 45.75
#